data_007e84ac93b5f81dd9d0418f6b026f8b
#
_entry.id   007e84ac93b5f81dd9d0418f6b026f8b
#
_cell.length_a   1.000
_cell.length_b   1.000
_cell.length_c   1.000
_cell.angle_alpha   90.00
_cell.angle_beta   90.00
_cell.angle_gamma   90.00
#
_symmetry.space_group_name_H-M   'P 1'
#
loop_
_entity.id
_entity.type
_entity.pdbx_description
1 polymer ?
#
loop_
_entity_poly.entity_id
_entity_poly.type
_entity_poly.pdbx_seq_one_letter_code
_entity_poly.pdbx_strand_id
1 'polypeptide(L)'
;MADQNNVGKVNSGQGKYRLQIHLMPPAGWMSDPNGLCYFKHHYHVFFQYSQNLETGKPSSWGHYSSPDLLHWQFHGAAICPDMEWDRDGAYSGSAFTADGKMELFYTGNVKEKGEYDYILDGRQANVLYTVSRDGLHFSKKQRLLTNADYPAGYTLHVRDPKVFRKDGGCYMALGGRRTDGRGAAILYESAGRKHWHFCKELTTREPFGYMWECPDLFQLEDVWVLICCPQGLAEEKYRFQNRYQSGYFRCDDFSLRRGDYLCDRESFEELDYGFDFYAPQTFTDPKGRRLLFGWAGIPEEKRYGTGRRSGTVGSMP
;
A
#
# COMPACT_ATOMS: atom_id res chain seq x y z
N MET A 1 25.39 -22.56 -15.08
CA MET A 1 25.12 -23.05 -13.71
C MET A 1 25.84 -22.10 -12.78
N ALA A 2 25.17 -21.07 -12.34
CA ALA A 2 25.69 -20.10 -11.38
C ALA A 2 25.19 -20.50 -9.99
N ASP A 3 26.11 -20.53 -9.10
CA ASP A 3 26.04 -21.05 -7.73
C ASP A 3 24.99 -20.32 -6.88
N GLN A 4 23.89 -21.01 -6.54
CA GLN A 4 22.74 -20.45 -5.78
C GLN A 4 22.92 -20.59 -4.25
N ASN A 5 24.11 -20.85 -3.74
CA ASN A 5 24.34 -21.16 -2.32
C ASN A 5 25.17 -20.13 -1.54
N ASN A 6 25.08 -18.84 -1.90
CA ASN A 6 25.67 -17.82 -1.03
C ASN A 6 24.57 -16.93 -0.43
N VAL A 7 23.67 -17.52 0.37
CA VAL A 7 22.93 -16.75 1.39
C VAL A 7 23.96 -16.41 2.46
N GLY A 8 24.75 -15.40 2.19
CA GLY A 8 25.73 -14.90 3.12
C GLY A 8 25.03 -14.59 4.43
N LYS A 9 25.51 -15.20 5.52
CA LYS A 9 25.27 -14.71 6.89
C LYS A 9 25.66 -13.23 6.86
N VAL A 10 24.68 -12.36 6.60
CA VAL A 10 24.83 -10.96 6.85
C VAL A 10 25.08 -10.89 8.35
N ASN A 11 26.33 -10.64 8.73
CA ASN A 11 26.62 -10.22 10.07
C ASN A 11 25.63 -9.11 10.39
N SER A 12 24.65 -9.42 11.22
CA SER A 12 23.72 -8.47 11.82
C SER A 12 24.58 -7.56 12.71
N GLY A 13 25.29 -6.63 12.06
CA GLY A 13 26.01 -5.60 12.75
C GLY A 13 24.98 -4.96 13.67
N GLN A 14 25.13 -5.16 14.95
CA GLN A 14 24.35 -4.52 16.00
C GLN A 14 24.57 -3.02 15.91
N GLY A 15 23.92 -2.39 14.91
CA GLY A 15 23.89 -0.94 14.84
C GLY A 15 23.15 -0.44 16.10
N LYS A 16 23.77 0.49 16.82
CA LYS A 16 23.22 1.11 18.04
C LYS A 16 21.72 1.48 17.94
N TYR A 17 21.21 1.69 16.74
CA TYR A 17 19.84 2.13 16.45
C TYR A 17 18.97 1.09 15.75
N ARG A 18 19.41 -0.18 15.68
CA ARG A 18 18.58 -1.23 15.11
C ARG A 18 17.47 -1.58 16.08
N LEU A 19 16.21 -1.51 15.61
CA LEU A 19 15.04 -1.86 16.40
C LEU A 19 15.01 -3.38 16.63
N GLN A 20 14.54 -3.78 17.80
CA GLN A 20 14.47 -5.20 18.20
C GLN A 20 13.07 -5.78 18.02
N ILE A 21 12.04 -4.95 18.08
CA ILE A 21 10.63 -5.36 18.04
C ILE A 21 10.01 -5.07 16.67
N HIS A 22 10.31 -3.91 16.08
CA HIS A 22 9.76 -3.50 14.80
C HIS A 22 10.49 -4.16 13.62
N LEU A 23 9.76 -4.42 12.54
CA LEU A 23 10.33 -4.98 11.33
C LEU A 23 11.28 -3.99 10.64
N MET A 24 12.48 -4.47 10.36
CA MET A 24 13.49 -3.75 9.58
C MET A 24 14.18 -4.75 8.64
N PRO A 25 14.42 -4.41 7.37
CA PRO A 25 15.17 -5.30 6.50
C PRO A 25 16.61 -5.45 7.02
N PRO A 26 17.30 -6.55 6.73
CA PRO A 26 18.72 -6.71 7.08
C PRO A 26 19.59 -5.58 6.53
N ALA A 27 19.27 -5.11 5.33
CA ALA A 27 19.87 -3.96 4.68
C ALA A 27 18.89 -3.38 3.66
N GLY A 28 19.08 -2.13 3.25
CA GLY A 28 18.27 -1.49 2.24
C GLY A 28 17.23 -0.51 2.82
N TRP A 29 16.46 0.06 1.92
CA TRP A 29 15.35 0.97 2.20
C TRP A 29 14.06 0.18 2.45
N MET A 30 13.23 0.62 3.37
CA MET A 30 11.91 0.09 3.67
C MET A 30 10.92 1.22 3.87
N SER A 31 9.71 1.07 3.31
CA SER A 31 8.58 1.96 3.58
C SER A 31 7.27 1.16 3.58
N ASP A 32 6.21 1.64 3.01
CA ASP A 32 4.83 1.17 3.04
C ASP A 32 4.68 -0.34 3.23
N PRO A 33 3.94 -0.80 4.24
CA PRO A 33 3.52 -2.20 4.33
C PRO A 33 2.57 -2.55 3.19
N ASN A 34 2.73 -3.73 2.63
CA ASN A 34 1.99 -4.23 1.49
C ASN A 34 1.59 -5.68 1.68
N GLY A 35 0.62 -6.15 0.91
CA GLY A 35 0.35 -7.57 0.78
C GLY A 35 0.11 -8.32 2.10
N LEU A 36 -0.45 -7.63 3.10
CA LEU A 36 -0.69 -8.20 4.43
C LEU A 36 -1.71 -9.33 4.34
N CYS A 37 -1.36 -10.52 4.85
CA CYS A 37 -2.29 -11.63 4.90
C CYS A 37 -1.84 -12.74 5.86
N TYR A 38 -2.76 -13.67 6.15
CA TYR A 38 -2.43 -14.95 6.73
C TYR A 38 -2.61 -16.03 5.67
N PHE A 39 -1.55 -16.79 5.41
CA PHE A 39 -1.54 -17.82 4.39
C PHE A 39 -0.60 -18.98 4.79
N LYS A 40 -1.03 -20.24 4.57
CA LYS A 40 -0.23 -21.43 4.90
C LYS A 40 0.34 -21.41 6.32
N HIS A 41 -0.50 -21.05 7.29
CA HIS A 41 -0.17 -20.98 8.72
C HIS A 41 0.87 -19.92 9.09
N HIS A 42 1.14 -18.94 8.22
CA HIS A 42 2.03 -17.83 8.50
C HIS A 42 1.32 -16.50 8.22
N TYR A 43 1.68 -15.51 9.01
CA TYR A 43 1.46 -14.10 8.72
C TYR A 43 2.49 -13.67 7.69
N HIS A 44 2.05 -12.98 6.65
CA HIS A 44 2.91 -12.44 5.61
C HIS A 44 2.80 -10.93 5.62
N VAL A 45 3.95 -10.26 5.59
CA VAL A 45 4.10 -8.82 5.44
C VAL A 45 5.03 -8.57 4.28
N PHE A 46 4.52 -7.96 3.24
CA PHE A 46 5.34 -7.37 2.20
C PHE A 46 5.51 -5.88 2.50
N PHE A 47 6.46 -5.23 1.86
CA PHE A 47 6.72 -3.81 2.07
C PHE A 47 7.51 -3.24 0.90
N GLN A 48 7.39 -1.93 0.68
CA GLN A 48 8.23 -1.23 -0.28
C GLN A 48 9.69 -1.41 0.11
N TYR A 49 10.50 -1.92 -0.82
CA TYR A 49 11.88 -2.31 -0.56
C TYR A 49 12.80 -1.91 -1.70
N SER A 50 13.96 -1.40 -1.37
CA SER A 50 15.07 -1.21 -2.30
C SER A 50 16.39 -1.49 -1.62
N GLN A 51 17.30 -2.15 -2.34
CA GLN A 51 18.69 -2.29 -1.88
C GLN A 51 19.45 -0.96 -1.94
N ASN A 52 18.98 -0.01 -2.75
CA ASN A 52 19.56 1.33 -2.83
C ASN A 52 19.05 2.20 -1.69
N LEU A 53 19.90 2.39 -0.70
CA LEU A 53 19.61 3.21 0.50
C LEU A 53 19.49 4.69 0.19
N GLU A 54 20.09 5.19 -0.88
CA GLU A 54 20.10 6.61 -1.19
C GLU A 54 18.82 7.06 -1.86
N THR A 55 18.39 6.32 -2.85
CA THR A 55 17.23 6.69 -3.65
C THR A 55 15.95 5.96 -3.27
N GLY A 56 16.06 4.80 -2.58
CA GLY A 56 14.93 3.90 -2.37
C GLY A 56 14.38 3.29 -3.67
N LYS A 57 15.15 3.37 -4.77
CA LYS A 57 14.70 2.94 -6.11
C LYS A 57 15.71 2.01 -6.78
N PRO A 58 15.26 1.15 -7.71
CA PRO A 58 13.85 0.90 -8.02
C PRO A 58 13.12 0.30 -6.83
N SER A 59 11.82 0.61 -6.70
CA SER A 59 10.98 0.06 -5.64
C SER A 59 10.53 -1.34 -6.01
N SER A 60 10.80 -2.29 -5.12
CA SER A 60 10.36 -3.69 -5.16
C SER A 60 9.52 -3.96 -3.91
N TRP A 61 8.97 -5.16 -3.78
CA TRP A 61 8.42 -5.61 -2.51
C TRP A 61 9.40 -6.56 -1.81
N GLY A 62 9.84 -6.18 -0.61
CA GLY A 62 10.46 -7.10 0.33
C GLY A 62 9.41 -7.96 1.00
N HIS A 63 9.81 -9.11 1.58
CA HIS A 63 8.88 -10.06 2.16
C HIS A 63 9.38 -10.61 3.49
N TYR A 64 8.49 -10.54 4.48
CA TYR A 64 8.63 -11.26 5.75
C TYR A 64 7.49 -12.24 5.95
N SER A 65 7.77 -13.36 6.63
CA SER A 65 6.73 -14.23 7.18
C SER A 65 6.99 -14.58 8.63
N SER A 66 5.92 -14.85 9.37
CA SER A 66 5.97 -15.23 10.80
C SER A 66 4.86 -16.22 11.15
N PRO A 67 5.11 -17.23 11.98
CA PRO A 67 4.05 -18.09 12.50
C PRO A 67 3.22 -17.42 13.61
N ASP A 68 3.73 -16.37 14.27
CA ASP A 68 3.21 -15.88 15.53
C ASP A 68 3.24 -14.34 15.70
N LEU A 69 3.62 -13.57 14.67
CA LEU A 69 3.82 -12.11 14.68
C LEU A 69 5.02 -11.62 15.51
N LEU A 70 5.80 -12.53 16.07
CA LEU A 70 6.97 -12.22 16.91
C LEU A 70 8.27 -12.64 16.23
N HIS A 71 8.28 -13.86 15.67
CA HIS A 71 9.47 -14.43 15.03
C HIS A 71 9.34 -14.31 13.52
N TRP A 72 10.09 -13.39 12.95
CA TRP A 72 10.00 -13.04 11.53
C TRP A 72 11.19 -13.57 10.72
N GLN A 73 10.89 -14.18 9.60
CA GLN A 73 11.87 -14.63 8.60
C GLN A 73 11.83 -13.69 7.39
N PHE A 74 12.98 -13.12 7.04
CA PHE A 74 13.14 -12.33 5.82
C PHE A 74 13.42 -13.23 4.62
N HIS A 75 12.67 -13.04 3.53
CA HIS A 75 12.77 -13.82 2.29
C HIS A 75 13.43 -13.06 1.13
N GLY A 76 13.85 -11.82 1.35
CA GLY A 76 14.39 -10.97 0.28
C GLY A 76 13.31 -10.22 -0.49
N ALA A 77 13.66 -9.80 -1.72
CA ALA A 77 12.71 -9.17 -2.63
C ALA A 77 11.83 -10.24 -3.29
N ALA A 78 10.52 -10.08 -3.18
CA ALA A 78 9.52 -11.01 -3.71
C ALA A 78 8.90 -10.53 -5.03
N ILE A 79 8.63 -9.23 -5.16
CA ILE A 79 8.10 -8.61 -6.38
C ILE A 79 9.10 -7.55 -6.85
N CYS A 80 9.75 -7.81 -7.96
CA CYS A 80 10.70 -6.88 -8.57
C CYS A 80 10.07 -6.21 -9.79
N PRO A 81 10.48 -4.98 -10.16
CA PRO A 81 10.00 -4.29 -11.37
C PRO A 81 10.71 -4.86 -12.62
N ASP A 82 10.28 -6.02 -13.08
CA ASP A 82 10.89 -6.81 -14.14
C ASP A 82 10.06 -6.88 -15.43
N MET A 83 8.96 -6.13 -15.49
CA MET A 83 8.09 -6.02 -16.66
C MET A 83 8.10 -4.59 -17.21
N GLU A 84 7.73 -4.43 -18.48
CA GLU A 84 7.55 -3.10 -19.10
C GLU A 84 6.51 -2.24 -18.35
N TRP A 85 5.54 -2.89 -17.68
CA TRP A 85 4.42 -2.24 -17.00
C TRP A 85 4.73 -1.82 -15.56
N ASP A 86 5.89 -2.19 -15.03
CA ASP A 86 6.36 -1.82 -13.69
C ASP A 86 7.84 -1.41 -13.67
N ARG A 87 8.45 -1.14 -14.82
CA ARG A 87 9.90 -0.91 -14.96
C ARG A 87 10.47 0.18 -14.06
N ASP A 88 9.65 1.14 -13.65
CA ASP A 88 10.06 2.24 -12.75
C ASP A 88 9.60 2.04 -11.29
N GLY A 89 9.07 0.86 -10.97
CA GLY A 89 8.78 0.43 -9.61
C GLY A 89 7.53 -0.42 -9.46
N ALA A 90 7.61 -1.41 -8.59
CA ALA A 90 6.47 -2.11 -8.03
C ALA A 90 6.00 -1.32 -6.80
N TYR A 91 4.96 -0.49 -6.99
CA TYR A 91 4.41 0.37 -5.94
C TYR A 91 3.43 -0.39 -5.05
N SER A 92 2.83 0.33 -4.10
CA SER A 92 2.00 -0.28 -3.06
C SER A 92 0.78 -1.04 -3.58
N GLY A 93 0.27 -1.92 -2.75
CA GLY A 93 -0.86 -2.77 -3.03
C GLY A 93 -1.15 -3.78 -1.91
N SER A 94 -1.96 -4.78 -2.18
CA SER A 94 -2.50 -5.69 -1.17
C SER A 94 -2.43 -7.16 -1.56
N ALA A 95 -2.64 -8.04 -0.58
CA ALA A 95 -2.88 -9.45 -0.78
C ALA A 95 -4.36 -9.80 -0.60
N PHE A 96 -4.79 -10.80 -1.33
CA PHE A 96 -6.08 -11.45 -1.15
C PHE A 96 -5.88 -12.97 -1.14
N THR A 97 -6.37 -13.65 -0.10
CA THR A 97 -6.23 -15.10 0.01
C THR A 97 -7.55 -15.79 -0.27
N ALA A 98 -7.56 -16.64 -1.28
CA ALA A 98 -8.72 -17.43 -1.68
C ALA A 98 -8.30 -18.70 -2.41
N ASP A 99 -9.12 -19.72 -2.35
CA ASP A 99 -8.98 -20.96 -3.12
C ASP A 99 -7.58 -21.61 -2.99
N GLY A 100 -6.99 -21.55 -1.77
CA GLY A 100 -5.66 -22.08 -1.49
C GLY A 100 -4.53 -21.31 -2.17
N LYS A 101 -4.75 -20.05 -2.55
CA LYS A 101 -3.79 -19.16 -3.21
C LYS A 101 -3.68 -17.85 -2.46
N MET A 102 -2.49 -17.27 -2.53
CA MET A 102 -2.21 -15.88 -2.22
C MET A 102 -2.16 -15.10 -3.53
N GLU A 103 -3.03 -14.14 -3.70
CA GLU A 103 -3.11 -13.25 -4.85
C GLU A 103 -2.59 -11.88 -4.44
N LEU A 104 -1.60 -11.35 -5.16
CA LEU A 104 -1.06 -10.01 -4.92
C LEU A 104 -1.54 -9.07 -6.02
N PHE A 105 -2.05 -7.92 -5.61
CA PHE A 105 -2.45 -6.80 -6.47
C PHE A 105 -1.60 -5.60 -6.11
N TYR A 106 -0.96 -4.97 -7.09
CA TYR A 106 -0.07 -3.85 -6.83
C TYR A 106 -0.04 -2.87 -8.02
N THR A 107 0.52 -1.70 -7.79
CA THR A 107 0.66 -0.70 -8.84
C THR A 107 2.01 -0.84 -9.53
N GLY A 108 1.97 -1.19 -10.82
CA GLY A 108 3.13 -1.07 -11.70
C GLY A 108 3.28 0.37 -12.18
N ASN A 109 4.36 1.03 -11.78
CA ASN A 109 4.64 2.40 -12.16
C ASN A 109 5.60 2.47 -13.35
N VAL A 110 5.26 3.33 -14.32
CA VAL A 110 6.10 3.65 -15.47
C VAL A 110 6.19 5.15 -15.61
N LYS A 111 7.39 5.67 -15.78
CA LYS A 111 7.65 7.06 -16.13
C LYS A 111 8.31 7.11 -17.51
N GLU A 112 7.65 7.75 -18.46
CA GLU A 112 8.20 7.93 -19.78
C GLU A 112 9.38 8.92 -19.73
N LYS A 113 10.35 8.73 -20.63
CA LYS A 113 11.50 9.63 -20.73
C LYS A 113 11.07 10.89 -21.46
N GLY A 114 11.31 12.05 -20.86
CA GLY A 114 10.95 13.34 -21.42
C GLY A 114 10.70 14.39 -20.34
N GLU A 115 10.32 15.57 -20.78
CA GLU A 115 9.89 16.65 -19.89
C GLU A 115 8.38 16.58 -19.68
N TYR A 116 7.98 15.81 -18.68
CA TYR A 116 6.60 15.57 -18.30
C TYR A 116 6.34 16.06 -16.88
N ASP A 117 5.13 16.47 -16.58
CA ASP A 117 4.72 16.76 -15.20
C ASP A 117 4.45 15.48 -14.38
N TYR A 118 4.29 14.33 -15.06
CA TYR A 118 3.94 13.03 -14.48
C TYR A 118 2.63 13.02 -13.69
N ILE A 119 1.81 14.07 -13.86
CA ILE A 119 0.50 14.21 -13.25
C ILE A 119 -0.58 13.99 -14.31
N LEU A 120 -0.50 14.71 -15.41
CA LEU A 120 -1.44 14.64 -16.52
C LEU A 120 -0.88 13.88 -17.71
N ASP A 121 0.45 13.79 -17.83
CA ASP A 121 1.14 13.09 -18.90
C ASP A 121 2.41 12.37 -18.43
N GLY A 122 3.01 11.53 -19.29
CA GLY A 122 4.29 10.88 -19.09
C GLY A 122 4.33 9.79 -18.02
N ARG A 123 3.18 9.34 -17.48
CA ARG A 123 3.10 8.27 -16.47
C ARG A 123 2.11 7.19 -16.87
N GLN A 124 2.45 5.95 -16.52
CA GLN A 124 1.48 4.86 -16.49
C GLN A 124 1.38 4.33 -15.05
N ALA A 125 0.15 4.18 -14.58
CA ALA A 125 -0.20 3.55 -13.32
C ALA A 125 -1.05 2.33 -13.63
N ASN A 126 -0.43 1.15 -13.62
CA ASN A 126 -1.07 -0.11 -13.99
C ASN A 126 -1.43 -0.90 -12.74
N VAL A 127 -2.61 -1.50 -12.67
CA VAL A 127 -2.88 -2.51 -11.66
C VAL A 127 -2.36 -3.85 -12.17
N LEU A 128 -1.39 -4.40 -11.46
CA LEU A 128 -0.76 -5.69 -11.77
C LEU A 128 -1.18 -6.75 -10.74
N TYR A 129 -1.14 -8.00 -11.19
CA TYR A 129 -1.59 -9.16 -10.45
C TYR A 129 -0.62 -10.32 -10.61
N THR A 130 -0.35 -11.02 -9.51
CA THR A 130 0.40 -12.28 -9.51
C THR A 130 -0.11 -13.20 -8.40
N VAL A 131 0.21 -14.48 -8.49
CA VAL A 131 -0.32 -15.53 -7.60
C VAL A 131 0.80 -16.39 -7.05
N SER A 132 0.69 -16.73 -5.77
CA SER A 132 1.50 -17.75 -5.13
C SER A 132 0.63 -18.89 -4.57
N ARG A 133 1.13 -20.11 -4.62
CA ARG A 133 0.54 -21.28 -3.99
C ARG A 133 1.24 -21.71 -2.70
N ASP A 134 2.45 -21.22 -2.50
CA ASP A 134 3.29 -21.52 -1.34
C ASP A 134 3.63 -20.30 -0.46
N GLY A 135 3.32 -19.09 -0.94
CA GLY A 135 3.63 -17.83 -0.28
C GLY A 135 5.01 -17.27 -0.60
N LEU A 136 5.83 -17.99 -1.38
CA LEU A 136 7.22 -17.64 -1.65
C LEU A 136 7.52 -17.46 -3.14
N HIS A 137 6.91 -18.27 -4.00
CA HIS A 137 7.12 -18.24 -5.45
C HIS A 137 5.87 -17.68 -6.14
N PHE A 138 6.08 -16.72 -7.03
CA PHE A 138 5.01 -15.99 -7.69
C PHE A 138 4.95 -16.31 -9.18
N SER A 139 3.72 -16.39 -9.70
CA SER A 139 3.45 -16.62 -11.11
C SER A 139 3.86 -15.43 -11.98
N LYS A 140 3.87 -15.62 -13.31
CA LYS A 140 3.99 -14.51 -14.25
C LYS A 140 2.93 -13.44 -13.95
N LYS A 141 3.34 -12.19 -13.94
CA LYS A 141 2.50 -11.02 -13.73
C LYS A 141 1.47 -10.85 -14.85
N GLN A 142 0.30 -10.32 -14.50
CA GLN A 142 -0.77 -9.97 -15.44
C GLN A 142 -1.17 -8.52 -15.20
N ARG A 143 -1.43 -7.77 -16.25
CA ARG A 143 -1.94 -6.41 -16.16
C ARG A 143 -3.46 -6.45 -16.19
N LEU A 144 -4.11 -5.90 -15.17
CA LEU A 144 -5.56 -5.92 -15.00
C LEU A 144 -6.21 -4.60 -15.39
N LEU A 145 -5.61 -3.46 -14.98
CA LEU A 145 -6.10 -2.12 -15.29
C LEU A 145 -4.93 -1.22 -15.73
N THR A 146 -5.25 -0.24 -16.52
CA THR A 146 -4.35 0.81 -17.03
C THR A 146 -4.98 2.19 -16.79
N ASN A 147 -4.28 3.26 -17.13
CA ASN A 147 -4.85 4.61 -17.04
C ASN A 147 -6.12 4.79 -17.90
N ALA A 148 -6.30 4.00 -18.95
CA ALA A 148 -7.50 4.05 -19.81
C ALA A 148 -8.76 3.45 -19.15
N ASP A 149 -8.57 2.65 -18.10
CA ASP A 149 -9.65 1.97 -17.38
C ASP A 149 -10.15 2.78 -16.17
N TYR A 150 -9.49 3.90 -15.85
CA TYR A 150 -9.89 4.76 -14.75
C TYR A 150 -10.99 5.74 -15.19
N PRO A 151 -11.90 6.13 -14.27
CA PRO A 151 -12.98 7.05 -14.60
C PRO A 151 -12.46 8.40 -15.13
N ALA A 152 -13.28 9.08 -15.93
CA ALA A 152 -12.99 10.46 -16.34
C ALA A 152 -12.84 11.38 -15.11
N GLY A 153 -11.99 12.41 -15.23
CA GLY A 153 -11.75 13.37 -14.15
C GLY A 153 -10.64 12.97 -13.17
N TYR A 154 -9.90 11.91 -13.47
CA TYR A 154 -8.68 11.55 -12.74
C TYR A 154 -7.43 11.93 -13.52
N THR A 155 -6.36 12.22 -12.77
CA THR A 155 -5.00 12.36 -13.30
C THR A 155 -4.38 10.97 -13.50
N LEU A 156 -3.11 10.92 -13.93
CA LEU A 156 -2.35 9.66 -14.00
C LEU A 156 -1.94 9.12 -12.62
N HIS A 157 -2.29 9.80 -11.54
CA HIS A 157 -2.06 9.33 -10.17
C HIS A 157 -3.26 8.54 -9.66
N VAL A 158 -3.30 7.25 -10.01
CA VAL A 158 -4.21 6.24 -9.44
C VAL A 158 -3.37 5.05 -9.04
N ARG A 159 -3.46 4.60 -7.77
CA ARG A 159 -2.56 3.56 -7.23
C ARG A 159 -3.09 2.87 -5.98
N ASP A 160 -2.29 1.94 -5.45
CA ASP A 160 -2.42 1.27 -4.16
C ASP A 160 -3.69 0.39 -4.05
N PRO A 161 -3.84 -0.63 -4.95
CA PRO A 161 -5.01 -1.48 -4.97
C PRO A 161 -5.17 -2.27 -3.65
N LYS A 162 -6.32 -2.09 -2.99
CA LYS A 162 -6.75 -2.85 -1.83
C LYS A 162 -7.94 -3.72 -2.18
N VAL A 163 -7.74 -5.05 -2.22
CA VAL A 163 -8.79 -6.00 -2.56
C VAL A 163 -9.42 -6.58 -1.30
N PHE A 164 -10.74 -6.61 -1.26
CA PHE A 164 -11.52 -7.19 -0.17
C PHE A 164 -12.77 -7.92 -0.68
N ARG A 165 -13.37 -8.75 0.18
CA ARG A 165 -14.62 -9.45 -0.10
C ARG A 165 -15.73 -8.93 0.81
N LYS A 166 -16.91 -8.73 0.26
CA LYS A 166 -18.10 -8.39 1.00
C LYS A 166 -19.35 -8.90 0.26
N ASP A 167 -20.31 -9.48 0.97
CA ASP A 167 -21.60 -9.94 0.47
C ASP A 167 -21.51 -10.83 -0.79
N GLY A 168 -20.49 -11.69 -0.84
CA GLY A 168 -20.23 -12.58 -1.98
C GLY A 168 -19.50 -11.94 -3.17
N GLY A 169 -19.38 -10.62 -3.22
CA GLY A 169 -18.62 -9.86 -4.23
C GLY A 169 -17.17 -9.62 -3.83
N CYS A 170 -16.33 -9.35 -4.81
CA CYS A 170 -14.97 -8.87 -4.63
C CYS A 170 -14.89 -7.42 -5.07
N TYR A 171 -14.23 -6.60 -4.26
CA TYR A 171 -14.07 -5.18 -4.48
C TYR A 171 -12.60 -4.81 -4.40
N MET A 172 -12.22 -3.74 -5.12
CA MET A 172 -10.89 -3.17 -5.08
C MET A 172 -10.99 -1.65 -4.92
N ALA A 173 -10.41 -1.12 -3.84
CA ALA A 173 -10.24 0.31 -3.66
C ALA A 173 -8.87 0.74 -4.23
N LEU A 174 -8.85 1.84 -4.98
CA LEU A 174 -7.66 2.50 -5.50
C LEU A 174 -7.62 3.93 -4.99
N GLY A 175 -6.47 4.41 -4.56
CA GLY A 175 -6.25 5.81 -4.26
C GLY A 175 -6.12 6.63 -5.54
N GLY A 176 -6.69 7.83 -5.57
CA GLY A 176 -6.71 8.66 -6.77
C GLY A 176 -6.55 10.14 -6.49
N ARG A 177 -5.95 10.83 -7.47
CA ARG A 177 -5.90 12.28 -7.58
C ARG A 177 -6.80 12.75 -8.71
N ARG A 178 -7.82 13.52 -8.37
CA ARG A 178 -8.74 14.10 -9.35
C ARG A 178 -8.13 15.34 -10.00
N THR A 179 -8.59 15.65 -11.21
CA THR A 179 -8.18 16.86 -11.95
C THR A 179 -8.72 18.14 -11.34
N ASP A 180 -9.77 18.06 -10.53
CA ASP A 180 -10.34 19.18 -9.77
C ASP A 180 -9.64 19.46 -8.43
N GLY A 181 -8.52 18.76 -8.16
CA GLY A 181 -7.70 18.97 -6.96
C GLY A 181 -8.17 18.23 -5.72
N ARG A 182 -9.13 17.32 -5.84
CA ARG A 182 -9.58 16.47 -4.74
C ARG A 182 -8.88 15.10 -4.75
N GLY A 183 -8.54 14.60 -3.57
CA GLY A 183 -8.23 13.19 -3.36
C GLY A 183 -9.50 12.35 -3.33
N ALA A 184 -9.39 11.08 -3.72
CA ALA A 184 -10.51 10.14 -3.70
C ALA A 184 -10.05 8.69 -3.55
N ALA A 185 -10.96 7.82 -3.11
CA ALA A 185 -10.85 6.38 -3.27
C ALA A 185 -11.84 5.91 -4.35
N ILE A 186 -11.32 5.17 -5.33
CA ILE A 186 -12.09 4.65 -6.46
C ILE A 186 -12.38 3.19 -6.19
N LEU A 187 -13.64 2.80 -6.21
CA LEU A 187 -14.06 1.44 -5.96
C LEU A 187 -14.43 0.72 -7.25
N TYR A 188 -13.83 -0.43 -7.45
CA TYR A 188 -14.13 -1.39 -8.52
C TYR A 188 -14.76 -2.65 -7.95
N GLU A 189 -15.60 -3.31 -8.73
CA GLU A 189 -16.17 -4.62 -8.41
C GLU A 189 -15.78 -5.68 -9.43
N SER A 190 -15.75 -6.95 -8.99
CA SER A 190 -15.42 -8.09 -9.83
C SER A 190 -16.04 -9.38 -9.31
N ALA A 191 -16.56 -10.22 -10.21
CA ALA A 191 -16.98 -11.57 -9.87
C ALA A 191 -15.80 -12.54 -9.69
N GLY A 192 -14.72 -12.38 -10.48
CA GLY A 192 -13.60 -13.33 -10.57
C GLY A 192 -12.20 -12.75 -10.31
N ARG A 193 -12.09 -11.53 -9.86
CA ARG A 193 -10.85 -10.82 -9.52
C ARG A 193 -9.86 -10.57 -10.69
N LYS A 194 -10.31 -10.79 -11.93
CA LYS A 194 -9.50 -10.54 -13.14
C LYS A 194 -10.09 -9.46 -14.04
N HIS A 195 -11.39 -9.31 -14.03
CA HIS A 195 -12.10 -8.27 -14.76
C HIS A 195 -12.78 -7.37 -13.74
N TRP A 196 -12.41 -6.10 -13.76
CA TRP A 196 -12.83 -5.11 -12.79
C TRP A 196 -13.65 -4.03 -13.47
N HIS A 197 -14.75 -3.66 -12.86
CA HIS A 197 -15.66 -2.62 -13.35
C HIS A 197 -15.77 -1.52 -12.32
N PHE A 198 -15.69 -0.28 -12.77
CA PHE A 198 -15.90 0.87 -11.89
C PHE A 198 -17.27 0.76 -11.23
N CYS A 199 -17.30 0.94 -9.92
CA CYS A 199 -18.48 0.82 -9.08
C CYS A 199 -18.92 2.19 -8.54
N LYS A 200 -18.00 2.90 -7.89
CA LYS A 200 -18.26 4.22 -7.29
C LYS A 200 -16.98 4.94 -6.88
N GLU A 201 -17.17 6.18 -6.46
CA GLU A 201 -16.15 7.03 -5.87
C GLU A 201 -16.49 7.35 -4.41
N LEU A 202 -15.47 7.40 -3.55
CA LEU A 202 -15.52 8.00 -2.21
C LEU A 202 -14.60 9.23 -2.23
N THR A 203 -15.14 10.40 -1.94
CA THR A 203 -14.40 11.66 -1.88
C THR A 203 -15.06 12.60 -0.88
N THR A 204 -14.57 13.81 -0.74
CA THR A 204 -15.22 14.87 0.06
C THR A 204 -15.88 15.91 -0.85
N ARG A 205 -16.82 16.68 -0.32
CA ARG A 205 -17.46 17.77 -1.08
C ARG A 205 -16.44 18.84 -1.43
N GLU A 206 -15.70 19.31 -0.45
CA GLU A 206 -14.62 20.28 -0.60
C GLU A 206 -13.27 19.55 -0.64
N PRO A 207 -12.22 20.14 -1.22
CA PRO A 207 -10.90 19.52 -1.24
C PRO A 207 -10.41 19.13 0.16
N PHE A 208 -10.00 17.86 0.30
CA PHE A 208 -9.36 17.33 1.49
C PHE A 208 -8.11 16.56 1.07
N GLY A 209 -7.01 17.29 0.86
CA GLY A 209 -5.84 16.80 0.16
C GLY A 209 -6.09 16.59 -1.34
N TYR A 210 -5.02 16.67 -2.12
CA TYR A 210 -5.11 16.50 -3.58
C TYR A 210 -4.99 15.05 -4.05
N MET A 211 -4.55 14.15 -3.19
CA MET A 211 -4.36 12.72 -3.44
C MET A 211 -4.64 11.95 -2.16
N TRP A 212 -5.35 10.84 -2.26
CA TRP A 212 -5.48 9.86 -1.17
C TRP A 212 -4.69 8.60 -1.55
N GLU A 213 -3.62 8.31 -0.82
CA GLU A 213 -2.84 7.09 -1.00
C GLU A 213 -3.32 5.98 -0.07
N CYS A 214 -2.94 4.74 -0.38
CA CYS A 214 -3.13 3.56 0.45
C CYS A 214 -4.55 3.40 1.01
N PRO A 215 -5.62 3.46 0.19
CA PRO A 215 -6.98 3.30 0.68
C PRO A 215 -7.20 1.89 1.22
N ASP A 216 -7.81 1.79 2.40
CA ASP A 216 -8.22 0.52 3.00
C ASP A 216 -9.66 0.64 3.50
N LEU A 217 -10.60 0.07 2.74
CA LEU A 217 -12.02 0.14 3.02
C LEU A 217 -12.51 -1.18 3.63
N PHE A 218 -13.05 -1.12 4.82
CA PHE A 218 -13.56 -2.30 5.53
C PHE A 218 -14.71 -1.95 6.47
N GLN A 219 -15.42 -2.98 6.90
CA GLN A 219 -16.42 -2.85 7.94
C GLN A 219 -15.83 -3.31 9.27
N LEU A 220 -15.99 -2.47 10.30
CA LEU A 220 -15.66 -2.79 11.68
C LEU A 220 -16.98 -2.72 12.48
N GLU A 221 -17.42 -3.86 13.00
CA GLU A 221 -18.78 -4.01 13.54
C GLU A 221 -19.82 -3.56 12.52
N ASP A 222 -20.61 -2.56 12.83
CA ASP A 222 -21.67 -2.03 11.95
C ASP A 222 -21.25 -0.77 11.16
N VAL A 223 -20.00 -0.31 11.34
CA VAL A 223 -19.50 0.93 10.72
C VAL A 223 -18.51 0.63 9.61
N TRP A 224 -18.67 1.26 8.47
CA TRP A 224 -17.64 1.26 7.43
C TRP A 224 -16.55 2.28 7.76
N VAL A 225 -15.32 1.87 7.56
CA VAL A 225 -14.12 2.67 7.79
C VAL A 225 -13.31 2.73 6.50
N LEU A 226 -12.95 3.94 6.08
CA LEU A 226 -12.00 4.17 5.00
C LEU A 226 -10.72 4.76 5.59
N ILE A 227 -9.67 3.96 5.71
CA ILE A 227 -8.32 4.47 5.95
C ILE A 227 -7.80 5.04 4.64
N CYS A 228 -7.12 6.18 4.69
CA CYS A 228 -6.36 6.72 3.57
C CYS A 228 -5.27 7.68 4.06
N CYS A 229 -4.36 8.01 3.14
CA CYS A 229 -3.24 8.92 3.39
C CYS A 229 -3.40 10.18 2.50
N PRO A 230 -4.11 11.22 2.98
CA PRO A 230 -4.27 12.47 2.23
C PRO A 230 -2.94 13.22 2.13
N GLN A 231 -2.64 13.70 0.91
CA GLN A 231 -1.49 14.57 0.64
C GLN A 231 -1.93 16.01 0.45
N GLY A 232 -1.17 16.96 1.01
CA GLY A 232 -1.36 18.39 0.81
C GLY A 232 -2.46 19.00 1.65
N LEU A 233 -2.75 18.44 2.82
CA LEU A 233 -3.58 19.14 3.81
C LEU A 233 -2.82 20.32 4.38
N ALA A 234 -3.55 21.39 4.63
CA ALA A 234 -3.03 22.53 5.36
C ALA A 234 -2.90 22.20 6.85
N GLU A 235 -1.81 22.61 7.44
CA GLU A 235 -1.55 22.53 8.86
C GLU A 235 -2.61 23.30 9.67
N GLU A 236 -3.15 22.71 10.71
CA GLU A 236 -4.02 23.33 11.68
C GLU A 236 -3.32 23.38 13.04
N LYS A 237 -3.85 24.14 14.00
CA LYS A 237 -3.19 24.37 15.31
C LYS A 237 -2.79 23.08 16.04
N TYR A 238 -3.62 22.01 15.94
CA TYR A 238 -3.39 20.75 16.65
C TYR A 238 -3.65 19.51 15.76
N ARG A 239 -3.90 19.71 14.47
CA ARG A 239 -4.16 18.65 13.47
C ARG A 239 -3.28 18.87 12.25
N PHE A 240 -3.04 17.80 11.52
CA PHE A 240 -2.35 17.83 10.23
C PHE A 240 -0.97 18.48 10.28
N GLN A 241 -0.22 18.19 11.36
CA GLN A 241 1.12 18.75 11.54
C GLN A 241 2.17 18.11 10.62
N ASN A 242 1.91 16.92 10.11
CA ASN A 242 2.75 16.27 9.13
C ASN A 242 2.41 16.77 7.71
N ARG A 243 3.38 16.72 6.82
CA ARG A 243 3.19 17.08 5.41
C ARG A 243 2.22 16.13 4.69
N TYR A 244 2.23 14.87 5.05
CA TYR A 244 1.35 13.81 4.57
C TYR A 244 0.71 13.15 5.77
N GLN A 245 -0.58 12.93 5.70
CA GLN A 245 -1.36 12.43 6.83
C GLN A 245 -1.68 10.96 6.67
N SER A 246 -1.96 10.27 7.78
CA SER A 246 -2.54 8.94 7.82
C SER A 246 -3.72 8.96 8.77
N GLY A 247 -4.88 8.60 8.30
CA GLY A 247 -6.09 8.66 9.11
C GLY A 247 -7.23 7.88 8.48
N TYR A 248 -8.41 8.04 9.05
CA TYR A 248 -9.60 7.35 8.58
C TYR A 248 -10.84 8.23 8.61
N PHE A 249 -11.76 7.92 7.70
CA PHE A 249 -13.14 8.40 7.73
C PHE A 249 -14.05 7.30 8.30
N ARG A 250 -15.01 7.71 9.12
CA ARG A 250 -16.20 6.91 9.39
C ARG A 250 -17.21 7.15 8.28
N CYS A 251 -17.76 6.07 7.75
CA CYS A 251 -18.70 6.10 6.63
C CYS A 251 -20.02 5.46 7.10
N ASP A 252 -20.78 6.20 7.94
CA ASP A 252 -21.92 5.65 8.68
C ASP A 252 -23.05 5.14 7.76
N ASP A 253 -23.38 5.87 6.68
CA ASP A 253 -24.43 5.49 5.71
C ASP A 253 -23.86 4.88 4.42
N PHE A 254 -22.64 4.38 4.43
CA PHE A 254 -22.01 3.83 3.24
C PHE A 254 -22.68 2.54 2.78
N SER A 255 -22.89 2.44 1.48
CA SER A 255 -23.41 1.24 0.81
C SER A 255 -22.64 0.93 -0.45
N LEU A 256 -22.23 -0.31 -0.64
CA LEU A 256 -21.59 -0.79 -1.86
C LEU A 256 -22.50 -0.68 -3.10
N ARG A 257 -23.83 -0.68 -2.93
CA ARG A 257 -24.82 -0.70 -4.03
C ARG A 257 -25.37 0.67 -4.42
N ARG A 258 -25.06 1.72 -3.67
CA ARG A 258 -25.53 3.09 -3.97
C ARG A 258 -24.47 3.85 -4.76
N GLY A 259 -24.85 4.99 -5.37
CA GLY A 259 -23.94 5.89 -6.08
C GLY A 259 -22.77 6.41 -5.23
N ASP A 260 -22.04 7.36 -5.75
CA ASP A 260 -20.85 7.92 -5.11
C ASP A 260 -21.11 8.35 -3.67
N TYR A 261 -20.08 8.25 -2.83
CA TYR A 261 -20.16 8.56 -1.41
C TYR A 261 -19.31 9.79 -1.08
N LEU A 262 -19.96 10.75 -0.40
CA LEU A 262 -19.26 11.93 0.12
C LEU A 262 -18.90 11.69 1.58
N CYS A 263 -17.59 11.52 1.82
CA CYS A 263 -17.06 11.48 3.17
C CYS A 263 -17.23 12.83 3.84
N ASP A 264 -17.63 12.83 5.11
CA ASP A 264 -17.61 14.03 5.90
C ASP A 264 -16.16 14.36 6.31
N ARG A 265 -15.66 15.50 5.88
CA ARG A 265 -14.31 15.97 6.20
C ARG A 265 -14.07 16.05 7.71
N GLU A 266 -15.06 16.46 8.47
CA GLU A 266 -14.94 16.62 9.93
C GLU A 266 -14.89 15.26 10.66
N SER A 267 -15.32 14.18 10.00
CA SER A 267 -15.20 12.81 10.54
C SER A 267 -13.80 12.19 10.35
N PHE A 268 -12.87 12.89 9.70
CA PHE A 268 -11.52 12.37 9.54
C PHE A 268 -10.73 12.45 10.85
N GLU A 269 -10.24 11.29 11.29
CA GLU A 269 -9.39 11.17 12.47
C GLU A 269 -7.98 10.69 12.07
N GLU A 270 -6.95 11.36 12.60
CA GLU A 270 -5.56 10.95 12.43
C GLU A 270 -5.30 9.67 13.23
N LEU A 271 -4.63 8.69 12.62
CA LEU A 271 -4.26 7.43 13.28
C LEU A 271 -3.09 7.56 14.24
N ASP A 272 -2.25 8.57 14.03
CA ASP A 272 -1.06 8.82 14.83
C ASP A 272 -0.79 10.33 14.88
N TYR A 273 -0.49 10.83 16.08
CA TYR A 273 -0.17 12.24 16.33
C TYR A 273 1.34 12.50 16.43
N GLY A 274 2.16 11.48 16.13
CA GLY A 274 3.62 11.60 16.04
C GLY A 274 4.11 12.09 14.68
N PHE A 275 5.42 12.08 14.50
CA PHE A 275 6.05 12.59 13.29
C PHE A 275 6.24 11.54 12.19
N ASP A 276 6.31 10.26 12.58
CA ASP A 276 6.77 9.18 11.73
C ASP A 276 5.75 8.04 11.67
N PHE A 277 4.62 8.28 10.98
CA PHE A 277 3.64 7.24 10.71
C PHE A 277 2.96 7.45 9.36
N TYR A 278 3.07 6.49 8.43
CA TYR A 278 2.49 6.59 7.10
C TYR A 278 2.09 5.24 6.50
N ALA A 279 1.24 5.29 5.45
CA ALA A 279 0.81 4.17 4.62
C ALA A 279 0.27 2.96 5.41
N PRO A 280 -0.60 3.15 6.43
CA PRO A 280 -1.15 2.02 7.17
C PRO A 280 -2.04 1.16 6.28
N GLN A 281 -1.95 -0.15 6.51
CA GLN A 281 -2.86 -1.13 5.92
C GLN A 281 -3.31 -2.13 6.98
N THR A 282 -4.47 -2.73 6.76
CA THR A 282 -5.04 -3.72 7.67
C THR A 282 -5.33 -5.05 6.98
N PHE A 283 -5.44 -6.10 7.77
CA PHE A 283 -6.01 -7.38 7.35
C PHE A 283 -6.65 -8.09 8.55
N THR A 284 -7.52 -9.05 8.28
CA THR A 284 -8.14 -9.86 9.33
C THR A 284 -7.39 -11.18 9.45
N ASP A 285 -6.98 -11.52 10.66
CA ASP A 285 -6.31 -12.77 10.97
C ASP A 285 -7.31 -13.94 11.19
N PRO A 286 -6.84 -15.20 11.27
CA PRO A 286 -7.72 -16.35 11.51
C PRO A 286 -8.49 -16.32 12.85
N LYS A 287 -8.08 -15.48 13.79
CA LYS A 287 -8.77 -15.29 15.08
C LYS A 287 -9.85 -14.20 15.01
N GLY A 288 -10.07 -13.63 13.81
CA GLY A 288 -11.03 -12.54 13.60
C GLY A 288 -10.52 -11.16 14.03
N ARG A 289 -9.26 -11.03 14.45
CA ARG A 289 -8.66 -9.74 14.81
C ARG A 289 -8.32 -8.97 13.54
N ARG A 290 -8.62 -7.69 13.52
CA ARG A 290 -8.09 -6.78 12.51
C ARG A 290 -6.75 -6.24 12.99
N LEU A 291 -5.72 -6.55 12.24
CA LEU A 291 -4.34 -6.12 12.51
C LEU A 291 -3.98 -4.98 11.56
N LEU A 292 -3.30 -3.97 12.09
CA LEU A 292 -2.82 -2.82 11.33
C LEU A 292 -1.30 -2.80 11.34
N PHE A 293 -0.69 -2.54 10.19
CA PHE A 293 0.72 -2.24 10.03
C PHE A 293 0.88 -0.87 9.39
N GLY A 294 1.78 -0.06 9.90
CA GLY A 294 2.14 1.23 9.34
C GLY A 294 3.66 1.35 9.16
N TRP A 295 4.09 2.22 8.28
CA TRP A 295 5.48 2.60 8.16
C TRP A 295 5.82 3.65 9.23
N ALA A 296 6.79 3.35 10.12
CA ALA A 296 7.36 4.31 11.04
C ALA A 296 8.35 5.20 10.29
N GLY A 297 7.83 6.13 9.53
CA GLY A 297 8.51 7.08 8.67
C GLY A 297 7.50 7.93 7.92
N ILE A 298 7.99 8.91 7.16
CA ILE A 298 7.15 9.76 6.32
C ILE A 298 7.85 10.02 4.98
N PRO A 299 7.11 10.10 3.85
CA PRO A 299 7.70 10.41 2.55
C PRO A 299 8.39 11.79 2.55
N GLU A 300 9.52 11.91 1.81
CA GLU A 300 10.22 13.16 1.54
C GLU A 300 10.83 13.90 2.74
N GLU A 301 10.79 13.35 3.95
CA GLU A 301 11.50 13.94 5.08
C GLU A 301 13.01 13.99 4.85
N LYS A 302 13.62 15.13 5.22
CA LYS A 302 15.08 15.27 5.25
C LYS A 302 15.63 14.33 6.32
N ARG A 303 16.41 13.37 5.88
CA ARG A 303 16.99 12.32 6.74
C ARG A 303 17.91 12.93 7.76
N TYR A 304 17.59 12.81 9.02
CA TYR A 304 18.50 13.19 10.11
C TYR A 304 19.75 12.32 10.07
N GLY A 305 20.92 12.96 10.18
CA GLY A 305 22.25 12.41 9.92
C GLY A 305 22.76 11.34 10.89
N THR A 306 21.98 10.31 11.13
CA THR A 306 22.48 9.07 11.74
C THR A 306 23.03 8.20 10.62
N GLY A 307 24.29 8.19 10.35
CA GLY A 307 25.05 7.63 9.23
C GLY A 307 24.65 6.25 8.64
N ARG A 308 23.47 5.72 8.91
CA ARG A 308 22.87 4.56 8.27
C ARG A 308 21.35 4.72 8.25
N ARG A 309 20.82 4.80 7.06
CA ARG A 309 19.42 5.03 6.73
C ARG A 309 18.67 3.70 6.74
N SER A 310 17.68 3.54 7.60
CA SER A 310 16.74 2.43 7.54
C SER A 310 15.34 2.98 7.75
N GLY A 311 14.44 2.69 6.82
CA GLY A 311 13.02 2.83 7.06
C GLY A 311 12.55 1.70 7.97
N THR A 312 11.60 1.94 8.84
CA THR A 312 11.03 0.95 9.76
C THR A 312 9.55 0.77 9.48
N VAL A 313 9.08 -0.47 9.50
CA VAL A 313 7.65 -0.75 9.61
C VAL A 313 7.36 -1.05 11.07
N GLY A 314 6.48 -0.25 11.67
CA GLY A 314 5.97 -0.52 13.00
C GLY A 314 4.72 -1.40 12.91
N SER A 315 4.59 -2.37 13.80
CA SER A 315 3.32 -3.04 14.09
C SER A 315 2.69 -2.37 15.29
N MET A 316 1.41 -2.03 15.19
CA MET A 316 0.62 -1.69 16.36
C MET A 316 -0.27 -2.87 16.74
N PRO A 317 -0.47 -3.12 18.05
CA PRO A 317 -1.29 -4.21 18.55
C PRO A 317 -2.76 -4.08 18.20
#